data_5f54c01ced3e4bbeb8d6f1a9e9133596
#
_entry.id   5f54c01ced3e4bbeb8d6f1a9e9133596
#
_cell.length_a   1.000
_cell.length_b   1.000
_cell.length_c   1.000
_cell.angle_alpha   90.00
_cell.angle_beta   90.00
_cell.angle_gamma   90.00
#
_symmetry.space_group_name_H-M   'P 1'
#
loop_
_entity.id
_entity.type
_entity.pdbx_description
1 polymer ?
#
loop_
_entity_poly.entity_id
_entity_poly.type
_entity_poly.pdbx_seq_one_letter_code
_entity_poly.pdbx_strand_id
1 'polypeptide(L)' 'MKLKVILEPSDEGGYTVYAPSLPSCISEGDTKGEALANIREAIELYLEPTEDDHIPQDKAEVLELAL' A
#
# COMPACT_ATOMS: atom_id res chain seq x y z
N MET A 1 13.31 -8.32 -2.61
CA MET A 1 13.10 -7.25 -1.64
C MET A 1 11.67 -7.29 -1.15
N LYS A 2 11.46 -7.12 0.13
CA LYS A 2 10.12 -7.12 0.71
C LYS A 2 9.75 -5.71 1.15
N LEU A 3 8.54 -5.29 0.84
CA LEU A 3 8.06 -3.97 1.16
C LEU A 3 6.71 -4.07 1.85
N LYS A 4 6.59 -3.39 2.98
CA LYS A 4 5.35 -3.37 3.74
C LYS A 4 4.37 -2.39 3.12
N VAL A 5 3.13 -2.81 2.95
CA VAL A 5 2.05 -1.94 2.48
C VAL A 5 0.88 -2.03 3.46
N ILE A 6 0.09 -0.98 3.53
CA ILE A 6 -1.05 -0.89 4.42
C ILE A 6 -2.31 -0.77 3.57
N LEU A 7 -3.25 -1.68 3.79
CA LEU A 7 -4.51 -1.76 3.05
C LEU A 7 -5.64 -1.34 3.96
N GLU A 8 -6.41 -0.33 3.55
CA GLU A 8 -7.52 0.19 4.32
C GLU A 8 -8.81 0.12 3.53
N PRO A 9 -9.92 -0.35 4.13
CA PRO A 9 -11.21 -0.34 3.45
C PRO A 9 -11.70 1.11 3.28
N SER A 10 -12.30 1.39 2.13
CA SER A 10 -12.85 2.71 1.83
C SER A 10 -14.33 2.77 2.19
N ASP A 11 -14.81 3.92 2.67
CA ASP A 11 -16.22 4.11 3.01
C ASP A 11 -17.14 4.02 1.79
N GLU A 12 -16.59 4.29 0.62
CA GLU A 12 -17.34 4.22 -0.64
C GLU A 12 -17.31 2.87 -1.32
N GLY A 13 -16.73 1.89 -0.64
CA GLY A 13 -16.45 0.59 -1.22
C GLY A 13 -15.03 0.55 -1.79
N GLY A 14 -14.51 -0.67 -1.97
CA GLY A 14 -13.15 -0.82 -2.43
C GLY A 14 -12.12 -0.62 -1.33
N TYR A 15 -10.87 -0.46 -1.72
CA TYR A 15 -9.73 -0.38 -0.79
C TYR A 15 -8.74 0.67 -1.23
N THR A 16 -8.13 1.31 -0.25
CA THR A 16 -6.98 2.19 -0.46
C THR A 16 -5.74 1.48 0.10
N VAL A 17 -4.64 1.55 -0.60
CA VAL A 17 -3.40 0.89 -0.17
C VAL A 17 -2.24 1.88 -0.34
N TYR A 18 -1.32 1.87 0.61
CA TYR A 18 -0.15 2.74 0.54
C TYR A 18 1.08 2.05 1.13
N ALA A 19 2.24 2.51 0.71
CA ALA A 19 3.52 2.01 1.20
C ALA A 19 4.15 3.09 2.10
N PRO A 20 4.21 2.86 3.42
CA PRO A 20 4.74 3.88 4.35
C PRO A 20 6.17 4.28 4.04
N SER A 21 6.98 3.35 3.52
CA SER A 21 8.38 3.63 3.18
C SER A 21 8.55 4.46 1.91
N LEU A 22 7.47 4.65 1.15
CA LEU A 22 7.51 5.39 -0.12
C LEU A 22 6.54 6.55 -0.07
N PRO A 23 7.02 7.77 0.27
CA PRO A 23 6.13 8.94 0.36
C PRO A 23 5.31 9.12 -0.91
N SER A 24 4.03 9.41 -0.74
CA SER A 24 3.08 9.63 -1.84
C SER A 24 2.80 8.40 -2.71
N CYS A 25 3.26 7.23 -2.30
CA CYS A 25 2.97 5.99 -3.02
C CYS A 25 1.65 5.41 -2.51
N ILE A 26 0.56 5.81 -3.14
CA ILE A 26 -0.80 5.41 -2.77
C ILE A 26 -1.52 4.90 -4.01
N SER A 27 -2.30 3.86 -3.82
CA SER A 27 -3.15 3.31 -4.89
C SER A 27 -4.48 2.87 -4.30
N GLU A 28 -5.41 2.53 -5.16
CA GLU A 28 -6.72 2.05 -4.74
C GLU A 28 -7.24 1.01 -5.73
N GLY A 29 -8.26 0.27 -5.33
CA GLY A 29 -8.90 -0.72 -6.18
C GLY A 29 -10.23 -1.14 -5.59
N ASP A 30 -11.08 -1.76 -6.40
CA ASP A 30 -12.39 -2.22 -5.95
C ASP A 30 -12.29 -3.47 -5.07
N THR A 31 -11.23 -4.23 -5.22
CA THR A 31 -10.97 -5.41 -4.40
C THR A 31 -9.57 -5.34 -3.82
N LYS A 32 -9.31 -6.17 -2.80
CA LYS A 32 -7.97 -6.25 -2.20
C LYS A 32 -6.91 -6.61 -3.25
N GLY A 33 -7.21 -7.61 -4.07
CA GLY A 33 -6.28 -8.03 -5.12
C GLY A 33 -5.97 -6.93 -6.11
N GLU A 34 -7.00 -6.17 -6.50
CA GLU A 34 -6.83 -5.06 -7.42
C GLU A 34 -6.01 -3.94 -6.81
N ALA A 35 -6.31 -3.57 -5.54
CA ALA A 35 -5.54 -2.55 -4.85
C ALA A 35 -4.08 -2.96 -4.70
N LEU A 36 -3.82 -4.22 -4.35
CA LEU A 36 -2.46 -4.73 -4.21
C LEU A 36 -1.71 -4.75 -5.54
N ALA A 37 -2.37 -5.12 -6.62
CA ALA A 37 -1.75 -5.09 -7.94
C ALA A 37 -1.40 -3.65 -8.34
N ASN A 38 -2.28 -2.71 -8.05
CA ASN A 38 -2.05 -1.31 -8.37
C ASN A 38 -0.91 -0.70 -7.56
N ILE A 39 -0.83 -1.00 -6.24
CA ILE A 39 0.27 -0.47 -5.44
C ILE A 39 1.59 -1.09 -5.85
N ARG A 40 1.60 -2.37 -6.23
CA ARG A 40 2.81 -3.02 -6.69
C ARG A 40 3.37 -2.32 -7.92
N GLU A 41 2.49 -1.97 -8.86
CA GLU A 41 2.90 -1.24 -10.05
C GLU A 41 3.44 0.15 -9.70
N ALA A 42 2.77 0.85 -8.76
CA ALA A 42 3.25 2.15 -8.30
C ALA A 42 4.63 2.04 -7.63
N ILE A 43 4.85 1.00 -6.84
CA ILE A 43 6.14 0.78 -6.18
C ILE A 43 7.26 0.55 -7.20
N GLU A 44 6.97 -0.16 -8.28
CA GLU A 44 7.97 -0.42 -9.32
C GLU A 44 8.47 0.86 -9.98
N LEU A 45 7.69 1.92 -9.92
CA LEU A 45 8.09 3.23 -10.46
C LEU A 45 8.87 4.07 -9.45
N TYR A 46 8.97 3.61 -8.22
CA TYR A 46 9.69 4.33 -7.16
C TYR A 46 11.14 3.86 -7.10
N LEU A 47 12.06 4.83 -7.10
CA LEU A 47 13.49 4.51 -7.17
C LEU A 47 14.19 4.47 -5.81
N GLU A 48 13.66 5.18 -4.81
CA GLU A 48 14.33 5.28 -3.51
C GLU A 48 13.33 5.18 -2.36
N PRO A 49 13.20 4.01 -1.74
CA PRO A 49 12.37 3.88 -0.55
C PRO A 49 13.03 4.57 0.64
N THR A 50 12.22 5.20 1.49
CA THR A 50 12.67 5.81 2.73
C THR A 50 12.03 5.08 3.91
N GLU A 51 12.66 5.18 5.08
CA GLU A 51 12.07 4.60 6.28
C GLU A 51 10.89 5.43 6.75
N ASP A 52 9.86 4.76 7.23
CA ASP A 52 8.68 5.42 7.73
C ASP A 52 8.14 4.64 8.94
N ASP A 53 7.91 5.35 10.03
CA ASP A 53 7.40 4.78 11.27
C ASP A 53 5.89 4.88 11.35
N HIS A 54 5.22 4.99 10.23
CA HIS A 54 3.78 5.12 10.18
C HIS A 54 3.06 3.98 10.91
N ILE A 55 2.12 4.35 11.76
CA ILE A 55 1.31 3.39 12.52
C ILE A 55 -0.05 3.28 11.83
N PRO A 56 -0.43 2.08 11.33
CA PRO A 56 -1.70 1.93 10.65
C PRO A 56 -2.88 2.04 11.61
N GLN A 57 -4.04 2.42 11.08
CA GLN A 57 -5.27 2.48 11.85
C GLN A 57 -5.76 1.06 12.19
N ASP A 58 -6.65 0.95 13.20
CA ASP A 58 -7.13 -0.35 13.67
C ASP A 58 -7.74 -1.24 12.58
N LYS A 59 -8.36 -0.63 11.57
CA LYS A 59 -9.01 -1.39 10.49
C LYS A 59 -8.10 -1.67 9.31
N ALA A 60 -6.87 -1.19 9.35
CA ALA A 60 -5.92 -1.36 8.27
C ALA A 60 -5.24 -2.73 8.36
N GLU A 61 -4.96 -3.31 7.21
CA GLU A 61 -4.19 -4.54 7.13
C GLU A 61 -2.77 -4.18 6.69
N VAL A 62 -1.78 -4.77 7.37
CA VAL A 62 -0.38 -4.58 6.99
C VAL A 62 0.06 -5.81 6.23
N LEU A 63 0.47 -5.61 4.99
CA LEU A 63 0.87 -6.69 4.10
C LEU A 63 2.31 -6.47 3.64
N GLU A 64 2.97 -7.55 3.29
CA GLU A 64 4.35 -7.49 2.83
C GLU A 64 4.40 -8.02 1.40
N LEU A 65 4.93 -7.20 0.50
CA LEU A 65 5.07 -7.58 -0.90
C LEU A 65 6.50 -8.02 -1.17
N ALA A 66 6.65 -9.17 -1.82
CA ALA A 66 7.93 -9.63 -2.31
C ALA A 66 8.16 -9.05 -3.70
N LEU A 67 9.18 -8.26 -3.83
CA LEU A 67 9.54 -7.59 -5.08
C LEU A 67 10.86 -8.08 -5.63
#